data_8fb0422471e0d717c142911d958045d1
#
_entry.id   8fb0422471e0d717c142911d958045d1
#
_cell.length_a   1.000
_cell.length_b   1.000
_cell.length_c   1.000
_cell.angle_alpha   90.00
_cell.angle_beta   90.00
_cell.angle_gamma   90.00
#
_symmetry.space_group_name_H-M   'P 1'
#
loop_
_entity.id
_entity.type
_entity.pdbx_description
1 polymer ?
#
loop_
_entity_poly.entity_id
_entity_poly.type
_entity_poly.pdbx_seq_one_letter_code
_entity_poly.pdbx_strand_id
1 'polypeptide(L)' 'MDLLKQLEAKVQALVQQRNQLKEELDAARSAGDQELQSLRARLEEAQAERTSLQKEREAVKDQVAAILRSLEALG' A
#
# COMPACT_ATOMS: atom_id res chain seq x y z
N MET A 1 -51.80 -17.22 -10.92
CA MET A 1 -51.27 -17.54 -12.25
C MET A 1 -49.80 -17.82 -12.14
N ASP A 2 -49.42 -18.97 -12.62
CA ASP A 2 -48.05 -19.49 -12.43
C ASP A 2 -46.99 -18.66 -13.12
N LEU A 3 -47.32 -18.06 -14.27
CA LEU A 3 -46.37 -17.26 -15.04
C LEU A 3 -45.97 -15.98 -14.30
N LEU A 4 -46.94 -15.30 -13.71
CA LEU A 4 -46.71 -14.09 -12.93
C LEU A 4 -45.89 -14.41 -11.67
N LYS A 5 -46.20 -15.51 -10.99
CA LYS A 5 -45.44 -15.95 -9.81
C LYS A 5 -44.02 -16.31 -10.15
N GLN A 6 -43.81 -16.98 -11.27
CA GLN A 6 -42.47 -17.32 -11.75
C GLN A 6 -41.66 -16.07 -12.10
N LEU A 7 -42.30 -15.10 -12.76
CA LEU A 7 -41.66 -13.84 -13.09
C LEU A 7 -41.27 -13.06 -11.81
N GLU A 8 -42.18 -12.99 -10.87
CA GLU A 8 -41.97 -12.34 -9.60
C GLU A 8 -40.82 -12.99 -8.83
N ALA A 9 -40.75 -14.31 -8.79
CA ALA A 9 -39.69 -15.07 -8.17
C ALA A 9 -38.33 -14.78 -8.84
N LYS A 10 -38.29 -14.70 -10.16
CA LYS A 10 -37.07 -14.35 -10.91
C LYS A 10 -36.61 -12.93 -10.62
N VAL A 11 -37.54 -11.98 -10.57
CA VAL A 11 -37.22 -10.59 -10.26
C VAL A 11 -36.66 -10.49 -8.86
N GLN A 12 -37.23 -11.16 -7.88
CA GLN A 12 -36.72 -11.19 -6.51
C GLN A 12 -35.33 -11.80 -6.44
N ALA A 13 -35.09 -12.89 -7.17
CA ALA A 13 -33.79 -13.54 -7.23
C ALA A 13 -32.74 -12.60 -7.83
N LEU A 14 -33.08 -11.86 -8.89
CA LEU A 14 -32.18 -10.90 -9.52
C LEU A 14 -31.86 -9.72 -8.59
N VAL A 15 -32.84 -9.24 -7.84
CA VAL A 15 -32.64 -8.18 -6.84
C VAL A 15 -31.68 -8.64 -5.75
N GLN A 16 -31.85 -9.86 -5.26
CA GLN A 16 -30.97 -10.44 -4.26
C GLN A 16 -29.54 -10.60 -4.79
N GLN A 17 -29.41 -11.09 -6.01
CA GLN A 17 -28.08 -11.21 -6.66
C GLN A 17 -27.42 -9.86 -6.82
N ARG A 18 -28.18 -8.85 -7.26
CA ARG A 18 -27.64 -7.49 -7.40
C ARG A 18 -27.16 -6.95 -6.06
N ASN A 19 -27.94 -7.12 -5.01
CA ASN A 19 -27.59 -6.64 -3.68
C ASN A 19 -26.33 -7.35 -3.15
N GLN A 20 -26.23 -8.65 -3.37
CA GLN A 20 -25.06 -9.42 -2.98
C GLN A 20 -23.80 -8.95 -3.73
N LEU A 21 -23.91 -8.76 -5.04
CA LEU A 21 -22.81 -8.27 -5.86
C LEU A 21 -22.38 -6.86 -5.43
N LYS A 22 -23.33 -6.02 -5.08
CA LYS A 22 -23.06 -4.67 -4.58
C LYS A 22 -22.28 -4.72 -3.27
N GLU A 23 -22.70 -5.57 -2.34
CA GLU A 23 -22.01 -5.75 -1.06
C GLU A 23 -20.59 -6.28 -1.27
N GLU A 24 -20.43 -7.25 -2.17
CA GLU A 24 -19.11 -7.79 -2.51
C GLU A 24 -18.21 -6.72 -3.12
N LEU A 25 -18.76 -5.89 -4.00
CA LEU A 25 -18.02 -4.80 -4.62
C LEU A 25 -17.60 -3.75 -3.59
N ASP A 26 -18.50 -3.36 -2.70
CA ASP A 26 -18.20 -2.39 -1.64
C ASP A 26 -17.13 -2.94 -0.70
N ALA A 27 -17.22 -4.22 -0.33
CA ALA A 27 -16.20 -4.88 0.49
C ALA A 27 -14.85 -4.93 -0.23
N ALA A 28 -14.84 -5.26 -1.51
CA ALA A 28 -13.61 -5.30 -2.31
C ALA A 28 -12.97 -3.91 -2.43
N ARG A 29 -13.76 -2.88 -2.63
CA ARG A 29 -13.28 -1.49 -2.69
C ARG A 29 -12.68 -1.05 -1.36
N SER A 30 -13.37 -1.34 -0.27
CA SER A 30 -12.90 -1.00 1.07
C SER A 30 -11.58 -1.71 1.39
N ALA A 31 -11.48 -3.01 1.08
CA ALA A 31 -10.25 -3.77 1.26
C ALA A 31 -9.11 -3.22 0.40
N GLY A 32 -9.42 -2.87 -0.86
CA GLY A 32 -8.44 -2.26 -1.77
C GLY A 32 -7.93 -0.91 -1.28
N ASP A 33 -8.82 -0.07 -0.77
CA ASP A 33 -8.46 1.24 -0.22
C ASP A 33 -7.57 1.10 1.01
N GLN A 34 -7.88 0.15 1.90
CA GLN A 34 -7.07 -0.12 3.09
C GLN A 34 -5.68 -0.63 2.70
N GLU A 35 -5.62 -1.52 1.72
CA GLU A 35 -4.34 -2.02 1.21
C GLU A 35 -3.51 -0.91 0.59
N LEU A 36 -4.13 -0.04 -0.19
CA LEU A 36 -3.47 1.10 -0.80
C LEU A 36 -2.90 2.06 0.24
N GLN A 37 -3.66 2.36 1.30
CA GLN A 37 -3.18 3.19 2.41
C GLN A 37 -1.99 2.55 3.11
N SER A 38 -2.06 1.23 3.35
CA SER A 38 -0.98 0.48 3.97
C SER A 38 0.29 0.52 3.12
N LEU A 39 0.15 0.33 1.81
CA LEU A 39 1.28 0.38 0.89
C LEU A 39 1.90 1.78 0.81
N ARG A 40 1.09 2.82 0.81
CA ARG A 40 1.58 4.21 0.84
C ARG A 40 2.36 4.50 2.11
N ALA A 41 1.87 4.04 3.26
CA ALA A 41 2.56 4.21 4.54
C ALA A 41 3.91 3.48 4.54
N ARG A 42 3.95 2.26 4.01
CA ARG A 42 5.20 1.50 3.88
C ARG A 42 6.19 2.19 2.95
N LEU A 43 5.70 2.77 1.86
CA LEU A 43 6.54 3.48 0.91
C LEU A 43 7.16 4.72 1.57
N GLU A 44 6.37 5.50 2.28
CA GLU A 44 6.87 6.68 3.01
C GLU A 44 7.94 6.30 4.03
N GLU A 45 7.69 5.23 4.79
CA GLU A 45 8.61 4.71 5.78
C GLU A 45 9.91 4.24 5.12
N ALA A 46 9.82 3.50 4.03
CA ALA A 46 10.97 3.02 3.29
C ALA A 46 11.79 4.17 2.70
N GLN A 47 11.12 5.20 2.19
CA GLN A 47 11.80 6.41 1.67
C GLN A 47 12.51 7.19 2.77
N ALA A 48 11.88 7.31 3.94
CA ALA A 48 12.49 7.97 5.10
C ALA A 48 13.73 7.20 5.58
N GLU A 49 13.62 5.88 5.65
CA GLU A 49 14.73 5.01 6.02
C GLU A 49 15.87 5.10 5.02
N ARG A 50 15.55 5.09 3.73
CA ARG A 50 16.55 5.26 2.66
C ARG A 50 17.30 6.59 2.79
N THR A 51 16.57 7.68 3.05
CA THR A 51 17.17 8.99 3.24
C THR A 51 18.11 9.02 4.45
N SER A 52 17.67 8.41 5.56
CA SER A 52 18.45 8.30 6.78
C SER A 52 19.75 7.51 6.54
N LEU A 53 19.64 6.37 5.85
CA LEU A 53 20.81 5.55 5.51
C LEU A 53 21.77 6.26 4.57
N GLN A 54 21.28 7.03 3.62
CA GLN A 54 22.13 7.84 2.75
C GLN A 54 22.92 8.90 3.53
N LYS A 55 22.28 9.57 4.50
CA LYS A 55 22.94 10.54 5.36
C LYS A 55 24.01 9.89 6.23
N GLU A 56 23.70 8.74 6.81
CA GLU A 56 24.67 7.99 7.60
C GLU A 56 25.87 7.56 6.74
N ARG A 57 25.61 7.08 5.54
CA ARG A 57 26.65 6.67 4.60
C ARG A 57 27.56 7.84 4.26
N GLU A 58 27.00 9.01 3.98
CA GLU A 58 27.79 10.21 3.68
C GLU A 58 28.61 10.65 4.90
N ALA A 59 28.04 10.59 6.09
CA ALA A 59 28.75 10.93 7.32
C ALA A 59 29.95 10.00 7.54
N VAL A 60 29.76 8.70 7.37
CA VAL A 60 30.87 7.72 7.50
C VAL A 60 31.94 7.97 6.44
N LYS A 61 31.53 8.22 5.21
CA LYS A 61 32.45 8.53 4.11
C LYS A 61 33.30 9.76 4.43
N ASP A 62 32.70 10.81 4.96
CA ASP A 62 33.38 12.03 5.34
C ASP A 62 34.37 11.80 6.48
N GLN A 63 33.97 10.99 7.48
CA GLN A 63 34.84 10.62 8.60
C GLN A 63 36.04 9.81 8.10
N VAL A 64 35.84 8.86 7.21
CA VAL A 64 36.94 8.08 6.63
C VAL A 64 37.88 8.96 5.85
N ALA A 65 37.36 9.90 5.06
CA ALA A 65 38.17 10.85 4.32
C ALA A 65 39.00 11.76 5.25
N ALA A 66 38.40 12.19 6.35
CA ALA A 66 39.10 13.01 7.36
C ALA A 66 40.23 12.23 8.04
N ILE A 67 40.00 10.98 8.38
CA ILE A 67 41.00 10.09 8.99
C ILE A 67 42.16 9.86 8.02
N LEU A 68 41.87 9.59 6.75
CA LEU A 68 42.90 9.40 5.72
C LEU A 68 43.76 10.65 5.57
N ARG A 69 43.15 11.82 5.55
CA ARG A 69 43.91 13.09 5.48
C ARG A 69 44.82 13.30 6.69
N SER A 70 44.33 12.97 7.88
CA SER A 70 45.12 13.03 9.09
C SER A 70 46.34 12.11 9.05
N LEU A 71 46.14 10.89 8.54
CA LEU A 71 47.22 9.90 8.38
C LEU A 71 48.26 10.35 7.34
N GLU A 72 47.84 10.94 6.25
CA GLU A 72 48.73 11.48 5.22
C GLU A 72 49.55 12.63 5.75
N ALA A 73 48.95 13.47 6.60
CA ALA A 73 49.66 14.59 7.22
C ALA A 73 50.74 14.13 8.19
N LEU A 74 50.62 12.96 8.78
CA LEU A 74 51.63 12.37 9.67
C LEU A 74 52.78 11.70 8.91
N GLY A 75 52.51 11.30 7.70
CA GLY A 75 53.51 10.68 6.84
C GLY A 75 54.36 11.68 6.13
#